data_f36c0db6a44298a35d0d2cbd5ac7dd73
#
_entry.id   f36c0db6a44298a35d0d2cbd5ac7dd73
#
_cell.length_a   1.000
_cell.length_b   1.000
_cell.length_c   1.000
_cell.angle_alpha   90.00
_cell.angle_beta   90.00
_cell.angle_gamma   90.00
#
_symmetry.space_group_name_H-M   'P 1'
#
loop_
_entity.id
_entity.type
_entity.pdbx_description
1 polymer ?
#
loop_
_entity_poly.entity_id
_entity_poly.type
_entity_poly.pdbx_seq_one_letter_code
_entity_poly.pdbx_strand_id
1 'polypeptide(L)'
;MNYEDVKSLFFKHAGEWVCDSYSWGISYLAIRSKTELLIVDSFLHISPLPPLNTKSFSIEAGTLIAGREIIPNLTKAKILALLSQAAIGKLKANGKRVRLELSSTPEFYSEIPHKDSWYSELHLQVSGVRKPPPSIEENIGNEHALRCGDIPFDGVADLLSLLQLSDTRVSGQSPKISIRIGPPADILFSETSLSANRLRLTLNAHPKLNTEKIALAIRSFPSQELEARKQISKSIVWARPKGGVRKGKADLALSNTDSVFAMLAIGGRTARRQWFVDLEKAVNHRYVATQLFDRELRQLKMSVLEPVDPDRFERGIASLLFLLGFSPAVQVESQAPDLIVATNGGKLALVECTLKISDFQSKLGKLVDRRNALLVALESNGQAMDVSAFLVCALPRAQIAMEDASLAHHQVTLLCKDDLTRAFDQLRIPKDPDAMLRDAAAALASQRHAVG
;
A
#
# COMPACT_ATOMS: atom_id res chain seq x y z
N MET A 1 -23.00 -26.53 6.20
CA MET A 1 -23.04 -26.11 4.77
C MET A 1 -22.12 -27.07 4.03
N ASN A 2 -22.62 -27.85 3.09
CA ASN A 2 -21.77 -28.71 2.30
C ASN A 2 -21.03 -27.88 1.22
N TYR A 3 -20.05 -28.47 0.55
CA TYR A 3 -19.24 -27.70 -0.41
C TYR A 3 -20.01 -27.29 -1.67
N GLU A 4 -21.06 -27.98 -2.07
CA GLU A 4 -21.93 -27.56 -3.19
C GLU A 4 -22.70 -26.29 -2.84
N ASP A 5 -23.14 -26.13 -1.59
CA ASP A 5 -23.77 -24.89 -1.12
C ASP A 5 -22.78 -23.73 -1.16
N VAL A 6 -21.53 -23.95 -0.75
CA VAL A 6 -20.46 -22.93 -0.76
C VAL A 6 -20.11 -22.51 -2.19
N LYS A 7 -19.99 -23.49 -3.09
CA LYS A 7 -19.73 -23.27 -4.52
C LYS A 7 -20.88 -22.50 -5.16
N SER A 8 -22.13 -22.90 -4.90
CA SER A 8 -23.32 -22.20 -5.40
C SER A 8 -23.35 -20.74 -4.92
N LEU A 9 -23.03 -20.50 -3.65
CA LEU A 9 -22.95 -19.16 -3.08
C LEU A 9 -21.83 -18.33 -3.73
N PHE A 10 -20.64 -18.92 -3.98
CA PHE A 10 -19.58 -18.26 -4.70
C PHE A 10 -20.02 -17.80 -6.10
N PHE A 11 -20.62 -18.68 -6.89
CA PHE A 11 -21.10 -18.34 -8.24
C PHE A 11 -22.20 -17.29 -8.23
N LYS A 12 -23.10 -17.33 -7.25
CA LYS A 12 -24.09 -16.28 -7.04
C LYS A 12 -23.42 -14.91 -6.88
N HIS A 13 -22.42 -14.80 -6.01
CA HIS A 13 -21.72 -13.54 -5.76
C HIS A 13 -20.78 -13.16 -6.92
N ALA A 14 -20.12 -14.11 -7.57
CA ALA A 14 -19.38 -13.88 -8.80
C ALA A 14 -20.27 -13.27 -9.89
N GLY A 15 -21.51 -13.77 -10.03
CA GLY A 15 -22.51 -13.20 -10.94
C GLY A 15 -22.90 -11.75 -10.60
N GLU A 16 -22.77 -11.34 -9.34
CA GLU A 16 -23.03 -9.96 -8.92
C GLU A 16 -21.83 -9.03 -9.14
N TRP A 17 -20.61 -9.55 -8.98
CA TRP A 17 -19.37 -8.76 -9.01
C TRP A 17 -18.78 -8.63 -10.40
N VAL A 18 -18.72 -9.72 -11.16
CA VAL A 18 -18.11 -9.72 -12.50
C VAL A 18 -18.93 -8.85 -13.45
N CYS A 19 -18.24 -7.92 -14.10
CA CYS A 19 -18.78 -7.08 -15.17
C CYS A 19 -18.09 -7.40 -16.50
N ASP A 20 -18.67 -6.92 -17.62
CA ASP A 20 -17.98 -6.94 -18.91
C ASP A 20 -16.70 -6.11 -18.82
N SER A 21 -15.71 -6.48 -19.61
CA SER A 21 -14.37 -5.84 -19.64
C SER A 21 -13.50 -6.10 -18.42
N TYR A 22 -13.81 -7.11 -17.61
CA TYR A 22 -12.87 -7.60 -16.62
C TYR A 22 -11.69 -8.30 -17.27
N SER A 23 -10.57 -8.35 -16.53
CA SER A 23 -9.39 -9.09 -16.90
C SER A 23 -9.39 -10.45 -16.25
N TRP A 24 -8.90 -11.44 -16.98
CA TRP A 24 -8.62 -12.79 -16.51
C TRP A 24 -7.12 -12.98 -16.45
N GLY A 25 -6.57 -13.21 -15.26
CA GLY A 25 -5.18 -13.57 -15.05
C GLY A 25 -5.08 -14.99 -14.50
N ILE A 26 -4.15 -15.77 -15.03
CA ILE A 26 -3.82 -17.09 -14.50
C ILE A 26 -2.30 -17.21 -14.37
N SER A 27 -1.83 -17.62 -13.19
CA SER A 27 -0.48 -18.16 -12.95
C SER A 27 -0.63 -19.65 -12.67
N TYR A 28 0.22 -20.48 -13.21
CA TYR A 28 0.12 -21.92 -13.02
C TYR A 28 1.49 -22.60 -13.00
N LEU A 29 1.56 -23.68 -12.20
CA LEU A 29 2.59 -24.71 -12.24
C LEU A 29 1.88 -26.04 -12.53
N ALA A 30 2.36 -26.75 -13.53
CA ALA A 30 1.88 -28.07 -13.91
C ALA A 30 3.05 -29.03 -14.16
N ILE A 31 2.80 -30.32 -14.06
CA ILE A 31 3.72 -31.38 -14.44
C ILE A 31 3.21 -32.15 -15.64
N ARG A 32 4.13 -32.56 -16.50
CA ARG A 32 3.82 -33.44 -17.63
C ARG A 32 3.66 -34.88 -17.13
N SER A 33 2.49 -35.46 -17.33
CA SER A 33 2.19 -36.85 -17.01
C SER A 33 1.66 -37.52 -18.28
N LYS A 34 2.49 -38.35 -18.90
CA LYS A 34 2.19 -39.07 -20.17
C LYS A 34 1.63 -38.06 -21.23
N THR A 35 0.32 -38.03 -21.42
CA THR A 35 -0.37 -37.19 -22.41
C THR A 35 -1.07 -35.96 -21.80
N GLU A 36 -1.05 -35.82 -20.49
CA GLU A 36 -1.78 -34.74 -19.79
C GLU A 36 -0.82 -33.83 -19.02
N LEU A 37 -1.27 -32.60 -18.81
CA LEU A 37 -0.62 -31.62 -17.94
C LEU A 37 -1.44 -31.51 -16.64
N LEU A 38 -0.85 -31.97 -15.55
CA LEU A 38 -1.50 -32.00 -14.24
C LEU A 38 -1.08 -30.78 -13.41
N ILE A 39 -2.07 -30.03 -12.92
CA ILE A 39 -1.86 -28.86 -12.07
C ILE A 39 -1.24 -29.29 -10.74
N VAL A 40 -0.17 -28.60 -10.35
CA VAL A 40 0.44 -28.64 -9.01
C VAL A 40 -0.12 -27.50 -8.17
N ASP A 41 -0.06 -26.27 -8.70
CA ASP A 41 -0.68 -25.10 -8.09
C ASP A 41 -1.11 -24.12 -9.18
N SER A 42 -2.21 -23.41 -8.97
CA SER A 42 -2.61 -22.34 -9.86
C SER A 42 -3.39 -21.25 -9.12
N PHE A 43 -3.16 -20.03 -9.57
CA PHE A 43 -3.81 -18.83 -9.05
C PHE A 43 -4.51 -18.08 -10.17
N LEU A 44 -5.83 -17.93 -10.05
CA LEU A 44 -6.66 -17.17 -10.97
C LEU A 44 -7.07 -15.87 -10.31
N HIS A 45 -6.76 -14.76 -10.96
CA HIS A 45 -7.14 -13.42 -10.52
C HIS A 45 -8.03 -12.75 -11.56
N ILE A 46 -9.26 -12.46 -11.18
CA ILE A 46 -10.27 -11.80 -12.00
C ILE A 46 -10.50 -10.39 -11.43
N SER A 47 -10.21 -9.36 -12.18
CA SER A 47 -10.25 -7.98 -11.70
C SER A 47 -10.80 -7.00 -12.71
N PRO A 48 -11.35 -5.86 -12.25
CA PRO A 48 -11.86 -4.81 -13.14
C PRO A 48 -10.76 -4.13 -13.97
N LEU A 49 -9.51 -4.23 -13.52
CA LEU A 49 -8.34 -3.67 -14.21
C LEU A 49 -7.29 -4.77 -14.41
N PRO A 50 -6.61 -4.82 -15.56
CA PRO A 50 -5.47 -5.72 -15.74
C PRO A 50 -4.35 -5.34 -14.76
N PRO A 51 -3.56 -6.31 -14.31
CA PRO A 51 -2.37 -6.01 -13.53
C PRO A 51 -1.41 -5.14 -14.34
N LEU A 52 -0.87 -4.10 -13.69
CA LEU A 52 0.09 -3.20 -14.32
C LEU A 52 1.40 -3.95 -14.64
N ASN A 53 1.94 -3.69 -15.84
CA ASN A 53 3.28 -4.16 -16.27
C ASN A 53 3.52 -5.68 -16.21
N THR A 54 2.48 -6.49 -16.27
CA THR A 54 2.60 -7.94 -16.24
C THR A 54 2.44 -8.53 -17.65
N LYS A 55 3.46 -9.24 -18.12
CA LYS A 55 3.45 -9.92 -19.43
C LYS A 55 3.06 -11.39 -19.27
N SER A 56 2.37 -11.94 -20.30
CA SER A 56 2.15 -13.37 -20.42
C SER A 56 3.44 -14.06 -20.84
N PHE A 57 3.74 -15.23 -20.24
CA PHE A 57 4.86 -16.06 -20.59
C PHE A 57 4.56 -17.54 -20.26
N SER A 58 5.31 -18.45 -20.87
CA SER A 58 5.26 -19.89 -20.57
C SER A 58 6.65 -20.47 -20.63
N ILE A 59 6.97 -21.34 -19.69
CA ILE A 59 8.26 -22.01 -19.56
C ILE A 59 8.02 -23.52 -19.50
N GLU A 60 8.91 -24.28 -20.14
CA GLU A 60 9.03 -25.73 -20.00
C GLU A 60 10.45 -26.05 -19.50
N ALA A 61 10.55 -26.72 -18.36
CA ALA A 61 11.81 -27.06 -17.73
C ALA A 61 11.73 -28.46 -17.13
N GLY A 62 12.39 -29.43 -17.77
CA GLY A 62 12.28 -30.84 -17.40
C GLY A 62 10.85 -31.35 -17.48
N THR A 63 10.29 -31.78 -16.36
CA THR A 63 8.89 -32.22 -16.26
C THR A 63 7.93 -31.08 -15.96
N LEU A 64 8.46 -29.91 -15.57
CA LEU A 64 7.65 -28.74 -15.18
C LEU A 64 7.20 -27.92 -16.40
N ILE A 65 5.97 -27.45 -16.31
CA ILE A 65 5.41 -26.45 -17.22
C ILE A 65 4.77 -25.38 -16.35
N ALA A 66 5.23 -24.17 -16.50
CA ALA A 66 4.75 -23.05 -15.70
C ALA A 66 4.55 -21.81 -16.56
N GLY A 67 3.76 -20.88 -16.08
CA GLY A 67 3.58 -19.62 -16.78
C GLY A 67 2.49 -18.74 -16.21
N ARG A 68 2.36 -17.61 -16.88
CA ARG A 68 1.31 -16.63 -16.62
C ARG A 68 0.64 -16.24 -17.93
N GLU A 69 -0.69 -16.16 -17.92
CA GLU A 69 -1.46 -15.62 -19.05
C GLU A 69 -2.42 -14.55 -18.52
N ILE A 70 -2.50 -13.42 -19.24
CA ILE A 70 -3.41 -12.34 -18.94
C ILE A 70 -4.25 -12.05 -20.18
N ILE A 71 -5.56 -12.13 -20.03
CA ILE A 71 -6.53 -11.84 -21.10
C ILE A 71 -7.39 -10.66 -20.62
N PRO A 72 -7.16 -9.44 -21.14
CA PRO A 72 -7.95 -8.27 -20.79
C PRO A 72 -9.29 -8.26 -21.50
N ASN A 73 -10.22 -7.44 -21.00
CA ASN A 73 -11.47 -7.07 -21.66
C ASN A 73 -12.40 -8.25 -22.02
N LEU A 74 -12.49 -9.25 -21.16
CA LEU A 74 -13.43 -10.35 -21.37
C LEU A 74 -14.87 -9.95 -21.02
N THR A 75 -15.84 -10.54 -21.73
CA THR A 75 -17.24 -10.42 -21.38
C THR A 75 -17.54 -11.19 -20.09
N LYS A 76 -18.50 -10.72 -19.32
CA LYS A 76 -19.00 -11.40 -18.13
C LYS A 76 -19.36 -12.87 -18.39
N ALA A 77 -20.08 -13.15 -19.48
CA ALA A 77 -20.47 -14.51 -19.85
C ALA A 77 -19.23 -15.41 -20.06
N LYS A 78 -18.19 -14.90 -20.74
CA LYS A 78 -16.96 -15.64 -20.96
C LYS A 78 -16.22 -15.95 -19.66
N ILE A 79 -16.13 -14.97 -18.75
CA ILE A 79 -15.48 -15.15 -17.45
C ILE A 79 -16.23 -16.21 -16.62
N LEU A 80 -17.56 -16.12 -16.54
CA LEU A 80 -18.37 -17.09 -15.78
C LEU A 80 -18.24 -18.52 -16.37
N ALA A 81 -18.16 -18.65 -17.70
CA ALA A 81 -17.90 -19.93 -18.36
C ALA A 81 -16.51 -20.49 -18.01
N LEU A 82 -15.46 -19.63 -18.02
CA LEU A 82 -14.10 -20.03 -17.60
C LEU A 82 -14.04 -20.41 -16.12
N LEU A 83 -14.71 -19.66 -15.23
CA LEU A 83 -14.81 -19.98 -13.81
C LEU A 83 -15.49 -21.36 -13.58
N SER A 84 -16.56 -21.66 -14.35
CA SER A 84 -17.23 -22.96 -14.26
C SER A 84 -16.31 -24.11 -14.65
N GLN A 85 -15.44 -23.92 -15.66
CA GLN A 85 -14.44 -24.91 -16.02
C GLN A 85 -13.36 -25.05 -14.92
N ALA A 86 -12.87 -23.92 -14.38
CA ALA A 86 -11.90 -23.93 -13.29
C ALA A 86 -12.42 -24.67 -12.04
N ALA A 87 -13.69 -24.49 -11.70
CA ALA A 87 -14.32 -25.16 -10.56
C ALA A 87 -14.48 -26.66 -10.69
N ILE A 88 -14.33 -27.20 -11.90
CA ILE A 88 -14.28 -28.66 -12.18
C ILE A 88 -12.85 -29.12 -12.56
N GLY A 89 -11.83 -28.34 -12.17
CA GLY A 89 -10.43 -28.71 -12.36
C GLY A 89 -9.91 -28.58 -13.79
N LYS A 90 -10.59 -27.88 -14.69
CA LYS A 90 -10.19 -27.73 -16.10
C LYS A 90 -9.79 -26.28 -16.39
N LEU A 91 -8.55 -26.12 -16.85
CA LEU A 91 -8.01 -24.80 -17.23
C LEU A 91 -7.40 -24.85 -18.63
N LYS A 92 -7.39 -23.69 -19.28
CA LYS A 92 -6.61 -23.43 -20.50
C LYS A 92 -5.73 -22.21 -20.25
N ALA A 93 -4.42 -22.37 -20.41
CA ALA A 93 -3.46 -21.28 -20.25
C ALA A 93 -2.34 -21.41 -21.29
N ASN A 94 -1.97 -20.26 -21.89
CA ASN A 94 -0.92 -20.22 -22.94
C ASN A 94 -1.16 -21.25 -24.07
N GLY A 95 -2.42 -21.43 -24.48
CA GLY A 95 -2.80 -22.42 -25.50
C GLY A 95 -2.86 -23.88 -25.02
N LYS A 96 -2.34 -24.19 -23.83
CA LYS A 96 -2.27 -25.54 -23.27
C LYS A 96 -3.49 -25.86 -22.41
N ARG A 97 -3.95 -27.11 -22.43
CA ARG A 97 -4.96 -27.60 -21.51
C ARG A 97 -4.27 -28.21 -20.28
N VAL A 98 -4.60 -27.70 -19.11
CA VAL A 98 -4.10 -28.20 -17.83
C VAL A 98 -5.27 -28.66 -16.97
N ARG A 99 -5.08 -29.72 -16.21
CA ARG A 99 -6.13 -30.36 -15.44
C ARG A 99 -5.72 -30.55 -13.99
N LEU A 100 -6.62 -30.25 -13.07
CA LEU A 100 -6.53 -30.68 -11.68
C LEU A 100 -7.27 -32.01 -11.54
N GLU A 101 -6.59 -33.02 -11.02
CA GLU A 101 -7.22 -34.28 -10.63
C GLU A 101 -7.92 -34.05 -9.30
N LEU A 102 -9.26 -33.95 -9.35
CA LEU A 102 -10.06 -33.61 -8.17
C LEU A 102 -9.96 -34.70 -7.10
N SER A 103 -9.87 -34.28 -5.85
CA SER A 103 -10.02 -35.17 -4.71
C SER A 103 -11.44 -35.79 -4.68
N SER A 104 -11.58 -36.96 -4.06
CA SER A 104 -12.88 -37.57 -3.80
C SER A 104 -13.76 -36.70 -2.91
N THR A 105 -13.13 -35.87 -2.06
CA THR A 105 -13.77 -34.86 -1.20
C THR A 105 -13.08 -33.51 -1.43
N PRO A 106 -13.31 -32.86 -2.59
CA PRO A 106 -12.67 -31.60 -2.88
C PRO A 106 -13.12 -30.52 -1.88
N GLU A 107 -12.16 -29.75 -1.37
CA GLU A 107 -12.46 -28.61 -0.52
C GLU A 107 -12.83 -27.40 -1.37
N PHE A 108 -14.08 -26.99 -1.26
CA PHE A 108 -14.56 -25.71 -1.80
C PHE A 108 -14.85 -24.80 -0.64
N TYR A 109 -14.33 -23.61 -0.64
CA TYR A 109 -14.76 -22.60 0.31
C TYR A 109 -14.78 -21.20 -0.29
N SER A 110 -15.75 -20.44 0.14
CA SER A 110 -15.76 -19.02 -0.13
C SER A 110 -15.12 -18.34 1.07
N GLU A 111 -14.00 -17.69 0.88
CA GLU A 111 -13.34 -17.00 1.96
C GLU A 111 -14.26 -15.90 2.51
N ILE A 112 -14.49 -15.98 3.82
CA ILE A 112 -15.05 -14.88 4.56
C ILE A 112 -13.84 -13.99 4.89
N PRO A 113 -13.90 -12.67 4.66
CA PRO A 113 -12.81 -11.79 5.01
C PRO A 113 -12.36 -12.05 6.44
N HIS A 114 -11.09 -12.26 6.65
CA HIS A 114 -10.51 -12.34 7.98
C HIS A 114 -10.95 -11.09 8.75
N LYS A 115 -11.26 -11.21 10.05
CA LYS A 115 -11.73 -10.08 10.87
C LYS A 115 -10.80 -8.85 10.81
N ASP A 116 -9.53 -9.07 10.52
CA ASP A 116 -8.52 -8.04 10.36
C ASP A 116 -8.32 -7.60 8.89
N SER A 117 -9.10 -8.16 7.96
CA SER A 117 -9.07 -7.79 6.55
C SER A 117 -10.05 -6.66 6.26
N TRP A 118 -9.53 -5.51 5.85
CA TRP A 118 -10.30 -4.33 5.48
C TRP A 118 -10.77 -4.36 4.03
N TYR A 119 -10.13 -5.17 3.20
CA TYR A 119 -10.43 -5.39 1.79
C TYR A 119 -10.80 -6.85 1.57
N SER A 120 -11.87 -7.08 0.82
CA SER A 120 -12.38 -8.43 0.58
C SER A 120 -12.40 -8.74 -0.90
N GLU A 121 -12.01 -9.96 -1.23
CA GLU A 121 -12.19 -10.56 -2.56
C GLU A 121 -13.10 -11.77 -2.42
N LEU A 122 -13.79 -12.15 -3.48
CA LEU A 122 -14.43 -13.46 -3.52
C LEU A 122 -13.36 -14.51 -3.75
N HIS A 123 -13.28 -15.49 -2.89
CA HIS A 123 -12.29 -16.55 -2.98
C HIS A 123 -12.98 -17.91 -3.05
N LEU A 124 -12.58 -18.72 -4.01
CA LEU A 124 -12.92 -20.14 -4.09
C LEU A 124 -11.64 -20.94 -4.29
N GLN A 125 -11.44 -21.96 -3.46
CA GLN A 125 -10.37 -22.93 -3.63
C GLN A 125 -10.93 -24.28 -4.05
N VAL A 126 -10.30 -24.88 -5.06
CA VAL A 126 -10.61 -26.22 -5.54
C VAL A 126 -9.37 -27.08 -5.30
N SER A 127 -9.51 -28.15 -4.51
CA SER A 127 -8.40 -29.01 -4.11
C SER A 127 -8.40 -30.31 -4.91
N GLY A 128 -7.21 -30.77 -5.25
CA GLY A 128 -6.99 -32.01 -6.00
C GLY A 128 -6.41 -33.14 -5.14
N VAL A 129 -6.22 -34.30 -5.76
CA VAL A 129 -5.59 -35.44 -5.15
C VAL A 129 -4.12 -35.13 -4.86
N ARG A 130 -3.71 -35.38 -3.61
CA ARG A 130 -2.32 -35.19 -3.20
C ARG A 130 -1.41 -36.13 -3.99
N LYS A 131 -0.33 -35.62 -4.53
CA LYS A 131 0.69 -36.36 -5.24
C LYS A 131 1.89 -36.62 -4.33
N PRO A 132 2.63 -37.70 -4.56
CA PRO A 132 3.89 -37.91 -3.87
C PRO A 132 4.89 -36.80 -4.23
N PRO A 133 5.89 -36.54 -3.38
CA PRO A 133 6.96 -35.61 -3.72
C PRO A 133 7.71 -36.10 -4.97
N PRO A 134 8.31 -35.17 -5.74
CA PRO A 134 9.16 -35.57 -6.88
C PRO A 134 10.38 -36.32 -6.40
N SER A 135 10.91 -37.21 -7.26
CA SER A 135 12.17 -37.88 -6.98
C SER A 135 13.34 -36.88 -6.92
N ILE A 136 14.44 -37.27 -6.30
CA ILE A 136 15.66 -36.42 -6.24
C ILE A 136 16.16 -36.14 -7.67
N GLU A 137 16.13 -37.09 -8.56
CA GLU A 137 16.55 -36.97 -9.96
C GLU A 137 15.65 -35.99 -10.71
N GLU A 138 14.32 -36.06 -10.53
CA GLU A 138 13.36 -35.17 -11.12
C GLU A 138 13.59 -33.70 -10.62
N ASN A 139 13.83 -33.54 -9.32
CA ASN A 139 14.12 -32.21 -8.76
C ASN A 139 15.41 -31.63 -9.34
N ILE A 140 16.50 -32.38 -9.35
CA ILE A 140 17.80 -31.97 -9.92
C ILE A 140 17.64 -31.60 -11.39
N GLY A 141 16.93 -32.42 -12.17
CA GLY A 141 16.67 -32.17 -13.59
C GLY A 141 15.89 -30.90 -13.83
N ASN A 142 14.86 -30.66 -13.05
CA ASN A 142 14.04 -29.43 -13.13
C ASN A 142 14.83 -28.17 -12.74
N GLU A 143 15.62 -28.24 -11.66
CA GLU A 143 16.49 -27.14 -11.22
C GLU A 143 17.53 -26.79 -12.28
N HIS A 144 18.20 -27.81 -12.87
CA HIS A 144 19.18 -27.61 -13.93
C HIS A 144 18.53 -26.97 -15.18
N ALA A 145 17.38 -27.50 -15.61
CA ALA A 145 16.66 -26.99 -16.78
C ALA A 145 16.23 -25.52 -16.63
N LEU A 146 15.85 -25.09 -15.41
CA LEU A 146 15.50 -23.70 -15.13
C LEU A 146 16.73 -22.77 -15.17
N ARG A 147 17.87 -23.21 -14.61
CA ARG A 147 19.11 -22.41 -14.59
C ARG A 147 19.75 -22.26 -15.97
N CYS A 148 19.57 -23.24 -16.84
CA CYS A 148 20.14 -23.27 -18.19
C CYS A 148 19.16 -22.83 -19.27
N GLY A 149 17.95 -22.39 -18.94
CA GLY A 149 16.94 -21.95 -19.90
C GLY A 149 17.22 -20.57 -20.48
N ASP A 150 16.50 -20.21 -21.57
CA ASP A 150 16.59 -18.88 -22.21
C ASP A 150 16.21 -17.74 -21.26
N ILE A 151 15.33 -18.00 -20.31
CA ILE A 151 14.99 -17.12 -19.19
C ILE A 151 15.49 -17.82 -17.95
N PRO A 152 16.68 -17.50 -17.47
CA PRO A 152 17.27 -18.21 -16.33
C PRO A 152 16.54 -17.85 -15.03
N PHE A 153 16.17 -18.89 -14.28
CA PHE A 153 15.68 -18.79 -12.91
C PHE A 153 16.68 -19.49 -11.98
N ASP A 154 16.84 -18.97 -10.76
CA ASP A 154 17.64 -19.66 -9.75
C ASP A 154 16.86 -20.84 -9.12
N GLY A 155 16.27 -21.67 -9.99
CA GLY A 155 15.54 -22.86 -9.65
C GLY A 155 14.02 -22.68 -9.51
N VAL A 156 13.37 -23.75 -9.00
CA VAL A 156 11.91 -23.83 -8.88
C VAL A 156 11.36 -22.78 -7.91
N ALA A 157 12.05 -22.51 -6.81
CA ALA A 157 11.61 -21.57 -5.78
C ALA A 157 11.52 -20.12 -6.31
N ASP A 158 12.49 -19.69 -7.12
CA ASP A 158 12.50 -18.38 -7.76
C ASP A 158 11.34 -18.24 -8.76
N LEU A 159 11.14 -19.22 -9.62
CA LEU A 159 10.01 -19.27 -10.56
C LEU A 159 8.66 -19.20 -9.83
N LEU A 160 8.48 -19.95 -8.75
CA LEU A 160 7.24 -19.94 -7.97
C LEU A 160 7.00 -18.64 -7.25
N SER A 161 8.06 -17.99 -6.75
CA SER A 161 7.99 -16.67 -6.15
C SER A 161 7.47 -15.64 -7.16
N LEU A 162 8.02 -15.62 -8.40
CA LEU A 162 7.53 -14.75 -9.47
C LEU A 162 6.06 -15.01 -9.83
N LEU A 163 5.63 -16.25 -9.80
CA LEU A 163 4.25 -16.65 -10.10
C LEU A 163 3.30 -16.52 -8.91
N GLN A 164 3.81 -16.28 -7.70
CA GLN A 164 3.06 -16.28 -6.44
C GLN A 164 2.37 -17.64 -6.17
N LEU A 165 3.06 -18.71 -6.46
CA LEU A 165 2.60 -20.08 -6.30
C LEU A 165 3.46 -20.83 -5.28
N SER A 166 3.01 -22.03 -4.89
CA SER A 166 3.75 -22.95 -4.04
C SER A 166 3.92 -24.32 -4.71
N ASP A 167 5.04 -25.00 -4.49
CA ASP A 167 5.16 -26.40 -4.86
C ASP A 167 4.47 -27.27 -3.82
N THR A 168 3.20 -27.59 -4.08
CA THR A 168 2.37 -28.36 -3.15
C THR A 168 2.89 -29.78 -2.95
N ARG A 169 3.67 -30.32 -3.89
CA ARG A 169 4.29 -31.67 -3.76
C ARG A 169 5.35 -31.65 -2.67
N VAL A 170 6.21 -30.62 -2.64
CA VAL A 170 7.28 -30.46 -1.65
C VAL A 170 6.73 -29.99 -0.31
N SER A 171 5.78 -29.06 -0.31
CA SER A 171 5.16 -28.55 0.92
C SER A 171 4.21 -29.54 1.60
N GLY A 172 3.93 -30.66 0.94
CA GLY A 172 3.02 -31.68 1.45
C GLY A 172 1.54 -31.27 1.41
N GLN A 173 1.21 -30.18 0.73
CA GLN A 173 -0.16 -29.72 0.50
C GLN A 173 -0.79 -30.43 -0.70
N SER A 174 -2.13 -30.39 -0.79
CA SER A 174 -2.82 -30.89 -1.98
C SER A 174 -2.69 -29.89 -3.14
N PRO A 175 -2.58 -30.38 -4.39
CA PRO A 175 -2.69 -29.55 -5.58
C PRO A 175 -3.97 -28.73 -5.55
N LYS A 176 -3.94 -27.49 -6.09
CA LYS A 176 -5.10 -26.60 -5.97
C LYS A 176 -5.24 -25.63 -7.13
N ILE A 177 -6.46 -25.16 -7.29
CA ILE A 177 -6.80 -23.99 -8.07
C ILE A 177 -7.36 -22.95 -7.11
N SER A 178 -6.68 -21.85 -6.90
CA SER A 178 -7.14 -20.72 -6.10
C SER A 178 -7.72 -19.65 -7.00
N ILE A 179 -8.97 -19.29 -6.82
CA ILE A 179 -9.70 -18.31 -7.64
C ILE A 179 -10.01 -17.09 -6.79
N ARG A 180 -9.59 -15.90 -7.22
CA ARG A 180 -9.94 -14.64 -6.57
C ARG A 180 -10.59 -13.68 -7.53
N ILE A 181 -11.67 -13.05 -7.09
CA ILE A 181 -12.40 -12.03 -7.85
C ILE A 181 -12.37 -10.73 -7.07
N GLY A 182 -11.74 -9.71 -7.64
CA GLY A 182 -11.71 -8.35 -7.10
C GLY A 182 -13.07 -7.66 -7.21
N PRO A 183 -13.42 -6.79 -6.26
CA PRO A 183 -14.70 -6.09 -6.25
C PRO A 183 -14.81 -5.08 -7.40
N PRO A 184 -16.02 -4.90 -7.97
CA PRO A 184 -16.26 -3.95 -9.04
C PRO A 184 -16.39 -2.49 -8.56
N ALA A 185 -16.33 -2.23 -7.27
CA ALA A 185 -16.30 -0.88 -6.71
C ALA A 185 -15.49 -0.85 -5.42
N ASP A 186 -14.87 0.30 -5.16
CA ASP A 186 -14.11 0.56 -3.93
C ASP A 186 -14.21 2.03 -3.52
N ILE A 187 -13.82 2.32 -2.27
CA ILE A 187 -13.73 3.68 -1.73
C ILE A 187 -12.42 4.31 -2.21
N LEU A 188 -12.51 5.51 -2.77
CA LEU A 188 -11.34 6.29 -3.20
C LEU A 188 -10.84 7.15 -2.05
N PHE A 189 -9.79 6.68 -1.36
CA PHE A 189 -9.28 7.32 -0.13
C PHE A 189 -8.74 8.72 -0.38
N SER A 190 -8.06 8.96 -1.49
CA SER A 190 -7.51 10.27 -1.85
C SER A 190 -8.56 11.37 -2.05
N GLU A 191 -9.82 11.00 -2.27
CA GLU A 191 -10.96 11.91 -2.45
C GLU A 191 -12.01 11.75 -1.34
N THR A 192 -11.68 11.04 -0.25
CA THR A 192 -12.58 10.82 0.90
C THR A 192 -12.01 11.53 2.12
N SER A 193 -12.83 12.30 2.82
CA SER A 193 -12.41 13.04 4.01
C SER A 193 -13.53 13.14 5.04
N LEU A 194 -13.15 13.19 6.31
CA LEU A 194 -13.99 13.57 7.42
C LEU A 194 -13.39 14.83 8.07
N SER A 195 -14.13 15.91 8.10
CA SER A 195 -13.72 17.18 8.74
C SER A 195 -14.92 17.99 9.15
N ALA A 196 -14.84 18.70 10.27
CA ALA A 196 -15.88 19.59 10.77
C ALA A 196 -17.28 18.92 10.79
N ASN A 197 -17.38 17.69 11.28
CA ASN A 197 -18.60 16.87 11.29
C ASN A 197 -19.21 16.61 9.89
N ARG A 198 -18.42 16.67 8.83
CA ARG A 198 -18.88 16.41 7.46
C ARG A 198 -18.06 15.32 6.82
N LEU A 199 -18.72 14.23 6.42
CA LEU A 199 -18.13 13.13 5.66
C LEU A 199 -18.35 13.38 4.17
N ARG A 200 -17.25 13.57 3.43
CA ARG A 200 -17.25 13.54 1.97
C ARG A 200 -16.63 12.23 1.53
N LEU A 201 -17.43 11.38 0.90
CA LEU A 201 -17.01 10.05 0.51
C LEU A 201 -17.10 9.89 -1.00
N THR A 202 -16.01 9.42 -1.63
CA THR A 202 -15.95 9.15 -3.07
C THR A 202 -15.75 7.65 -3.30
N LEU A 203 -16.55 7.11 -4.22
CA LEU A 203 -16.45 5.73 -4.70
C LEU A 203 -15.97 5.71 -6.15
N ASN A 204 -15.14 4.73 -6.47
CA ASN A 204 -14.88 4.31 -7.85
C ASN A 204 -15.63 3.01 -8.10
N ALA A 205 -16.41 2.97 -9.18
CA ALA A 205 -17.14 1.78 -9.58
C ALA A 205 -16.88 1.46 -11.07
N HIS A 206 -16.91 0.18 -11.40
CA HIS A 206 -16.84 -0.27 -12.79
C HIS A 206 -18.02 0.32 -13.60
N PRO A 207 -17.81 0.82 -14.85
CA PRO A 207 -18.85 1.51 -15.62
C PRO A 207 -20.10 0.67 -15.88
N LYS A 208 -19.94 -0.65 -15.98
CA LYS A 208 -21.01 -1.63 -16.24
C LYS A 208 -21.65 -2.20 -14.98
N LEU A 209 -21.20 -1.79 -13.79
CA LEU A 209 -21.83 -2.22 -12.53
C LEU A 209 -23.20 -1.59 -12.38
N ASN A 210 -24.22 -2.41 -12.05
CA ASN A 210 -25.49 -1.89 -11.58
C ASN A 210 -25.32 -1.29 -10.18
N THR A 211 -25.40 0.03 -10.09
CA THR A 211 -25.17 0.79 -8.85
C THR A 211 -26.22 0.54 -7.77
N GLU A 212 -27.38 0.02 -8.11
CA GLU A 212 -28.43 -0.40 -7.14
C GLU A 212 -27.97 -1.55 -6.25
N LYS A 213 -26.99 -2.35 -6.72
CA LYS A 213 -26.40 -3.45 -5.95
C LYS A 213 -25.37 -2.98 -4.93
N ILE A 214 -25.02 -1.71 -4.93
CA ILE A 214 -24.08 -1.12 -3.98
C ILE A 214 -24.83 -0.75 -2.70
N ALA A 215 -24.43 -1.35 -1.60
CA ALA A 215 -24.85 -0.96 -0.26
C ALA A 215 -23.69 -0.28 0.46
N LEU A 216 -23.89 0.97 0.86
CA LEU A 216 -22.92 1.73 1.64
C LEU A 216 -23.56 2.11 2.97
N ALA A 217 -22.90 1.73 4.06
CA ALA A 217 -23.32 2.03 5.41
C ALA A 217 -22.18 2.64 6.21
N ILE A 218 -22.52 3.45 7.21
CA ILE A 218 -21.55 4.05 8.12
C ILE A 218 -21.97 3.83 9.58
N ARG A 219 -20.97 3.89 10.47
CA ARG A 219 -21.10 4.11 11.91
C ARG A 219 -20.28 5.34 12.29
N SER A 220 -20.90 6.27 13.00
CA SER A 220 -20.24 7.46 13.52
C SER A 220 -19.78 7.23 14.97
N PHE A 221 -18.67 7.85 15.37
CA PHE A 221 -18.11 7.79 16.71
C PHE A 221 -17.67 9.21 17.17
N PRO A 222 -17.78 9.56 18.47
CA PRO A 222 -18.37 8.76 19.52
C PRO A 222 -19.86 8.53 19.28
N SER A 223 -20.35 7.35 19.63
CA SER A 223 -21.79 7.08 19.70
C SER A 223 -22.17 6.91 21.16
N GLN A 224 -23.26 7.53 21.59
CA GLN A 224 -23.76 7.40 22.96
C GLN A 224 -24.48 6.07 23.21
N GLU A 225 -24.87 5.38 22.14
CA GLU A 225 -25.55 4.11 22.14
C GLU A 225 -24.98 3.18 21.06
N LEU A 226 -25.33 1.90 21.13
CA LEU A 226 -24.96 0.90 20.10
C LEU A 226 -25.77 1.18 18.82
N GLU A 227 -25.44 2.26 18.13
CA GLU A 227 -26.16 2.65 16.92
C GLU A 227 -26.01 1.59 15.83
N ALA A 228 -27.15 1.23 15.26
CA ALA A 228 -27.21 0.43 14.06
C ALA A 228 -26.48 1.14 12.91
N ARG A 229 -25.99 0.37 11.95
CA ARG A 229 -25.41 0.92 10.73
C ARG A 229 -26.42 1.82 10.02
N LYS A 230 -26.04 3.07 9.80
CA LYS A 230 -26.83 4.00 8.98
C LYS A 230 -26.56 3.73 7.50
N GLN A 231 -27.59 3.32 6.77
CA GLN A 231 -27.50 3.15 5.32
C GLN A 231 -27.48 4.50 4.63
N ILE A 232 -26.48 4.72 3.78
CA ILE A 232 -26.27 5.97 3.03
C ILE A 232 -26.19 5.76 1.51
N SER A 233 -26.52 4.57 1.03
CA SER A 233 -26.50 4.24 -0.41
C SER A 233 -27.30 5.22 -1.26
N LYS A 234 -28.45 5.68 -0.75
CA LYS A 234 -29.32 6.65 -1.44
C LYS A 234 -28.73 8.06 -1.52
N SER A 235 -27.74 8.37 -0.70
CA SER A 235 -27.05 9.66 -0.72
C SER A 235 -25.94 9.73 -1.77
N ILE A 236 -25.66 8.62 -2.47
CA ILE A 236 -24.61 8.58 -3.48
C ILE A 236 -25.14 9.16 -4.80
N VAL A 237 -24.53 10.25 -5.24
CA VAL A 237 -24.76 10.85 -6.55
C VAL A 237 -23.73 10.28 -7.53
N TRP A 238 -24.22 9.57 -8.54
CA TRP A 238 -23.39 8.89 -9.54
C TRP A 238 -23.16 9.77 -10.76
N ALA A 239 -21.88 9.98 -11.09
CA ALA A 239 -21.49 10.67 -12.33
C ALA A 239 -21.60 9.74 -13.56
N ARG A 240 -21.56 10.33 -14.76
CA ARG A 240 -21.38 9.57 -15.99
C ARG A 240 -20.00 8.91 -16.02
N PRO A 241 -19.87 7.68 -16.55
CA PRO A 241 -18.58 7.02 -16.66
C PRO A 241 -17.58 7.86 -17.47
N LYS A 242 -16.33 7.94 -16.98
CA LYS A 242 -15.23 8.61 -17.66
C LYS A 242 -13.93 7.82 -17.40
N GLY A 243 -13.11 7.60 -18.44
CA GLY A 243 -11.82 6.90 -18.27
C GLY A 243 -11.94 5.47 -17.73
N GLY A 244 -13.01 4.73 -18.08
CA GLY A 244 -13.19 3.36 -17.59
C GLY A 244 -13.70 3.25 -16.14
N VAL A 245 -14.07 4.37 -15.50
CA VAL A 245 -14.55 4.41 -14.11
C VAL A 245 -15.81 5.25 -14.00
N ARG A 246 -16.75 4.84 -13.14
CA ARG A 246 -17.89 5.64 -12.70
C ARG A 246 -17.63 6.12 -11.27
N LYS A 247 -17.56 7.43 -11.05
CA LYS A 247 -17.44 8.01 -9.70
C LYS A 247 -18.81 8.21 -9.07
N GLY A 248 -18.92 7.84 -7.79
CA GLY A 248 -20.07 8.14 -6.92
C GLY A 248 -19.61 9.00 -5.76
N LYS A 249 -20.37 10.04 -5.42
CA LYS A 249 -20.06 10.94 -4.29
C LYS A 249 -21.21 10.98 -3.31
N ALA A 250 -20.90 10.88 -2.02
CA ALA A 250 -21.82 11.16 -0.93
C ALA A 250 -21.24 12.26 -0.05
N ASP A 251 -22.07 13.24 0.31
CA ASP A 251 -21.71 14.36 1.19
C ASP A 251 -22.73 14.41 2.32
N LEU A 252 -22.27 14.17 3.55
CA LEU A 252 -23.12 13.94 4.71
C LEU A 252 -22.71 14.84 5.86
N ALA A 253 -23.68 15.58 6.41
CA ALA A 253 -23.54 16.22 7.70
C ALA A 253 -23.75 15.17 8.81
N LEU A 254 -22.86 15.15 9.77
CA LEU A 254 -22.87 14.27 10.94
C LEU A 254 -22.91 15.12 12.21
N SER A 255 -23.33 14.51 13.33
CA SER A 255 -23.39 15.20 14.61
C SER A 255 -22.25 14.72 15.49
N ASN A 256 -21.45 15.65 16.06
CA ASN A 256 -20.41 15.37 17.06
C ASN A 256 -19.58 14.12 16.73
N THR A 257 -19.04 14.05 15.51
CA THR A 257 -18.38 12.86 14.98
C THR A 257 -16.87 13.10 14.89
N ASP A 258 -16.07 12.19 15.50
CA ASP A 258 -14.62 12.22 15.48
C ASP A 258 -14.08 11.19 14.49
N SER A 259 -14.81 10.10 14.28
CA SER A 259 -14.45 9.07 13.31
C SER A 259 -15.67 8.37 12.74
N VAL A 260 -15.52 7.80 11.57
CA VAL A 260 -16.57 7.06 10.85
C VAL A 260 -16.03 5.73 10.37
N PHE A 261 -16.73 4.66 10.67
CA PHE A 261 -16.48 3.35 10.10
C PHE A 261 -17.41 3.13 8.91
N ALA A 262 -16.85 3.11 7.70
CA ALA A 262 -17.58 2.90 6.46
C ALA A 262 -17.51 1.43 6.03
N MET A 263 -18.62 0.91 5.54
CA MET A 263 -18.79 -0.47 5.06
C MET A 263 -19.42 -0.43 3.69
N LEU A 264 -18.65 -0.83 2.67
CA LEU A 264 -19.10 -0.98 1.30
C LEU A 264 -19.41 -2.45 1.02
N ALA A 265 -20.61 -2.75 0.54
CA ALA A 265 -21.00 -4.09 0.11
C ALA A 265 -21.57 -4.05 -1.31
N ILE A 266 -21.42 -5.14 -2.05
CA ILE A 266 -21.89 -5.29 -3.43
C ILE A 266 -22.59 -6.64 -3.55
N GLY A 267 -23.86 -6.66 -3.96
CA GLY A 267 -24.63 -7.88 -4.02
C GLY A 267 -24.72 -8.62 -2.68
N GLY A 268 -24.76 -7.89 -1.57
CA GLY A 268 -24.81 -8.44 -0.22
C GLY A 268 -23.48 -8.92 0.36
N ARG A 269 -22.35 -8.79 -0.37
CA ARG A 269 -21.01 -9.13 0.13
C ARG A 269 -20.18 -7.89 0.40
N THR A 270 -19.52 -7.85 1.55
CA THR A 270 -18.62 -6.73 1.91
C THR A 270 -17.41 -6.71 0.99
N ALA A 271 -17.19 -5.57 0.35
CA ALA A 271 -16.00 -5.30 -0.48
C ALA A 271 -14.94 -4.51 0.28
N ARG A 272 -15.37 -3.57 1.12
CA ARG A 272 -14.45 -2.71 1.89
C ARG A 272 -15.01 -2.39 3.27
N ARG A 273 -14.14 -2.37 4.27
CA ARG A 273 -14.35 -1.75 5.57
C ARG A 273 -13.25 -0.73 5.75
N GLN A 274 -13.58 0.48 6.20
CA GLN A 274 -12.57 1.53 6.35
C GLN A 274 -12.96 2.53 7.43
N TRP A 275 -11.98 2.92 8.24
CA TRP A 275 -12.07 4.05 9.15
C TRP A 275 -11.68 5.34 8.46
N PHE A 276 -12.43 6.39 8.73
CA PHE A 276 -12.10 7.78 8.44
C PHE A 276 -12.12 8.55 9.75
N VAL A 277 -11.09 9.32 10.00
CA VAL A 277 -10.90 10.08 11.25
C VAL A 277 -10.83 11.55 10.90
N ASP A 278 -11.52 12.38 11.72
CA ASP A 278 -11.35 13.82 11.67
C ASP A 278 -10.00 14.18 12.28
N LEU A 279 -9.04 14.53 11.44
CA LEU A 279 -7.67 14.81 11.88
C LEU A 279 -7.58 16.02 12.81
N GLU A 280 -8.55 16.96 12.74
CA GLU A 280 -8.60 18.12 13.64
C GLU A 280 -8.98 17.72 15.08
N LYS A 281 -9.68 16.58 15.22
CA LYS A 281 -10.07 16.01 16.50
C LYS A 281 -9.14 14.88 16.96
N ALA A 282 -8.22 14.43 16.11
CA ALA A 282 -7.27 13.39 16.47
C ALA A 282 -6.26 13.92 17.50
N VAL A 283 -5.99 13.13 18.51
CA VAL A 283 -5.06 13.49 19.57
C VAL A 283 -3.66 13.00 19.24
N ASN A 284 -2.69 13.90 19.24
CA ASN A 284 -1.28 13.53 19.15
C ASN A 284 -0.81 12.96 20.51
N HIS A 285 -0.72 11.64 20.62
CA HIS A 285 -0.28 10.98 21.86
C HIS A 285 1.15 11.35 22.27
N ARG A 286 2.05 11.64 21.30
CA ARG A 286 3.41 12.11 21.61
C ARG A 286 3.38 13.49 22.28
N TYR A 287 2.48 14.37 21.83
CA TYR A 287 2.23 15.67 22.45
C TYR A 287 1.72 15.50 23.87
N VAL A 288 0.70 14.65 24.09
CA VAL A 288 0.13 14.39 25.42
C VAL A 288 1.18 13.84 26.38
N ALA A 289 1.96 12.85 25.93
CA ALA A 289 3.02 12.26 26.75
C ALA A 289 4.11 13.28 27.11
N THR A 290 4.56 14.09 26.18
CA THR A 290 5.59 15.10 26.45
C THR A 290 5.06 16.21 27.37
N GLN A 291 3.82 16.64 27.16
CA GLN A 291 3.19 17.69 27.97
C GLN A 291 3.00 17.28 29.44
N LEU A 292 2.92 15.99 29.73
CA LEU A 292 2.86 15.48 31.11
C LEU A 292 4.11 15.85 31.91
N PHE A 293 5.29 15.84 31.26
CA PHE A 293 6.58 16.09 31.90
C PHE A 293 7.11 17.53 31.66
N ASP A 294 6.64 18.18 30.58
CA ASP A 294 6.98 19.57 30.25
C ASP A 294 5.68 20.35 29.98
N ARG A 295 5.10 20.90 31.05
CA ARG A 295 3.83 21.60 30.99
C ARG A 295 3.87 22.74 29.98
N GLU A 296 2.90 22.76 29.04
CA GLU A 296 2.79 23.72 27.95
C GLU A 296 4.02 23.73 27.01
N LEU A 297 4.83 22.67 27.06
CA LEU A 297 6.11 22.53 26.35
C LEU A 297 7.05 23.71 26.60
N ARG A 298 7.07 24.22 27.84
CA ARG A 298 7.82 25.44 28.19
C ARG A 298 9.31 25.26 27.99
N GLN A 299 9.90 24.18 28.52
CA GLN A 299 11.33 23.90 28.39
C GLN A 299 11.71 23.62 26.93
N LEU A 300 10.88 22.90 26.21
CA LEU A 300 11.06 22.62 24.79
C LEU A 300 11.03 23.90 23.96
N LYS A 301 10.03 24.77 24.18
CA LYS A 301 9.96 26.09 23.51
C LYS A 301 11.17 26.94 23.78
N MET A 302 11.63 27.03 25.02
CA MET A 302 12.87 27.75 25.35
C MET A 302 14.09 27.16 24.64
N SER A 303 14.22 25.84 24.59
CA SER A 303 15.34 25.18 23.93
C SER A 303 15.38 25.39 22.42
N VAL A 304 14.22 25.55 21.77
CA VAL A 304 14.09 25.67 20.30
C VAL A 304 14.02 27.14 19.84
N LEU A 305 13.24 27.96 20.54
CA LEU A 305 12.99 29.35 20.10
C LEU A 305 13.93 30.38 20.75
N GLU A 306 14.53 30.02 21.89
CA GLU A 306 15.43 30.89 22.66
C GLU A 306 16.65 30.09 23.16
N PRO A 307 17.34 29.35 22.29
CA PRO A 307 18.43 28.48 22.70
C PRO A 307 19.64 29.30 23.24
N VAL A 308 20.23 28.81 24.32
CA VAL A 308 21.42 29.41 24.95
C VAL A 308 22.71 28.67 24.53
N ASP A 309 22.61 27.41 24.12
CA ASP A 309 23.72 26.59 23.66
C ASP A 309 23.31 25.61 22.56
N PRO A 310 24.27 25.16 21.72
CA PRO A 310 24.00 24.27 20.59
C PRO A 310 23.40 22.93 21.00
N ASP A 311 23.95 22.25 22.02
CA ASP A 311 23.49 20.92 22.43
C ASP A 311 22.03 20.93 22.88
N ARG A 312 21.62 21.98 23.58
CA ARG A 312 20.23 22.16 24.01
C ARG A 312 19.33 22.45 22.84
N PHE A 313 19.80 23.19 21.83
CA PHE A 313 19.07 23.45 20.61
C PHE A 313 18.86 22.15 19.82
N GLU A 314 19.91 21.36 19.58
CA GLU A 314 19.85 20.09 18.84
C GLU A 314 18.88 19.09 19.49
N ARG A 315 18.95 18.94 20.82
CA ARG A 315 17.99 18.09 21.60
C ARG A 315 16.57 18.64 21.53
N GLY A 316 16.42 19.96 21.53
CA GLY A 316 15.13 20.62 21.35
C GLY A 316 14.54 20.33 19.98
N ILE A 317 15.32 20.42 18.91
CA ILE A 317 14.91 20.08 17.54
C ILE A 317 14.56 18.60 17.44
N ALA A 318 15.36 17.70 18.02
CA ALA A 318 15.03 16.26 18.06
C ALA A 318 13.67 16.02 18.73
N SER A 319 13.40 16.68 19.87
CA SER A 319 12.12 16.56 20.58
C SER A 319 10.96 17.14 19.79
N LEU A 320 11.15 18.26 19.08
CA LEU A 320 10.13 18.86 18.22
C LEU A 320 9.81 17.92 17.03
N LEU A 321 10.81 17.35 16.40
CA LEU A 321 10.64 16.37 15.31
C LEU A 321 9.92 15.12 15.80
N PHE A 322 10.24 14.63 17.00
CA PHE A 322 9.49 13.54 17.62
C PHE A 322 8.01 13.88 17.77
N LEU A 323 7.68 15.08 18.24
CA LEU A 323 6.28 15.53 18.36
C LEU A 323 5.57 15.65 17.01
N LEU A 324 6.29 15.96 15.94
CA LEU A 324 5.79 16.00 14.56
C LEU A 324 5.66 14.61 13.91
N GLY A 325 5.98 13.54 14.63
CA GLY A 325 5.79 12.17 14.16
C GLY A 325 7.05 11.49 13.60
N PHE A 326 8.16 12.22 13.45
CA PHE A 326 9.44 11.66 13.03
C PHE A 326 10.10 10.77 14.09
N SER A 327 11.08 10.01 13.69
CA SER A 327 11.98 9.24 14.56
C SER A 327 13.40 9.83 14.47
N PRO A 328 13.72 10.86 15.28
CA PRO A 328 15.04 11.48 15.27
C PRO A 328 16.03 10.68 16.10
N ALA A 329 17.27 10.60 15.61
CA ALA A 329 18.42 10.07 16.32
C ALA A 329 19.51 11.16 16.42
N VAL A 330 19.81 11.58 17.64
CA VAL A 330 20.96 12.47 17.93
C VAL A 330 22.24 11.68 17.72
N GLN A 331 23.17 12.24 16.96
CA GLN A 331 24.42 11.56 16.68
C GLN A 331 25.47 11.87 17.76
N VAL A 332 26.30 10.88 18.03
CA VAL A 332 27.38 10.98 19.06
C VAL A 332 28.72 11.31 18.41
N GLU A 333 28.91 10.87 17.16
CA GLU A 333 30.15 11.06 16.43
C GLU A 333 30.24 12.49 15.87
N SER A 334 31.35 13.16 16.11
CA SER A 334 31.57 14.57 15.76
C SER A 334 31.58 14.88 14.26
N GLN A 335 31.84 13.86 13.44
CA GLN A 335 31.79 13.99 11.97
C GLN A 335 30.38 13.66 11.38
N ALA A 336 29.47 13.15 12.19
CA ALA A 336 28.10 12.89 11.77
C ALA A 336 27.27 14.20 11.66
N PRO A 337 26.11 14.20 10.98
CA PRO A 337 25.14 15.29 11.09
C PRO A 337 24.61 15.38 12.53
N ASP A 338 24.10 16.53 12.92
CA ASP A 338 23.57 16.70 14.27
C ASP A 338 22.42 15.71 14.55
N LEU A 339 21.55 15.47 13.55
CA LEU A 339 20.48 14.46 13.63
C LEU A 339 20.37 13.66 12.32
N ILE A 340 20.09 12.36 12.48
CA ILE A 340 19.52 11.52 11.42
C ILE A 340 18.06 11.26 11.76
N VAL A 341 17.18 11.47 10.81
CA VAL A 341 15.74 11.42 11.03
C VAL A 341 15.10 10.42 10.08
N ALA A 342 14.30 9.50 10.61
CA ALA A 342 13.54 8.56 9.81
C ALA A 342 12.04 8.83 9.89
N THR A 343 11.30 8.50 8.83
CA THR A 343 9.84 8.49 8.80
C THR A 343 9.29 7.08 8.96
N ASN A 344 8.00 6.96 9.21
CA ASN A 344 7.32 5.65 9.28
C ASN A 344 7.33 4.92 7.92
N GLY A 345 7.37 5.66 6.81
CA GLY A 345 7.51 5.11 5.46
C GLY A 345 8.96 4.77 5.05
N GLY A 346 9.92 4.88 5.99
CA GLY A 346 11.32 4.51 5.75
C GLY A 346 12.16 5.58 5.05
N LYS A 347 11.64 6.81 4.82
CA LYS A 347 12.43 7.91 4.26
C LYS A 347 13.41 8.47 5.28
N LEU A 348 14.55 8.96 4.80
CA LEU A 348 15.59 9.54 5.63
C LEU A 348 15.73 11.04 5.40
N ALA A 349 16.11 11.75 6.47
CA ALA A 349 16.53 13.14 6.41
C ALA A 349 17.74 13.37 7.30
N LEU A 350 18.66 14.22 6.85
CA LEU A 350 19.78 14.73 7.63
C LEU A 350 19.45 16.15 8.10
N VAL A 351 19.78 16.44 9.34
CA VAL A 351 19.52 17.75 9.95
C VAL A 351 20.81 18.30 10.55
N GLU A 352 21.14 19.53 10.18
CA GLU A 352 22.19 20.35 10.81
C GLU A 352 21.53 21.53 11.50
N CYS A 353 21.95 21.81 12.72
CA CYS A 353 21.47 22.89 13.57
C CYS A 353 22.51 24.00 13.69
N THR A 354 22.10 25.27 13.63
CA THR A 354 23.01 26.39 13.83
C THR A 354 22.36 27.53 14.61
N LEU A 355 23.14 28.16 15.50
CA LEU A 355 22.74 29.34 16.25
C LEU A 355 23.34 30.63 15.66
N LYS A 356 24.37 30.53 14.80
CA LYS A 356 25.14 31.66 14.32
C LYS A 356 25.13 31.74 12.80
N ILE A 357 24.99 32.96 12.27
CA ILE A 357 25.07 33.23 10.84
C ILE A 357 26.47 32.91 10.28
N SER A 358 27.54 33.13 11.04
CA SER A 358 28.92 32.86 10.65
C SER A 358 29.20 31.40 10.27
N ASP A 359 28.43 30.48 10.83
CA ASP A 359 28.66 29.02 10.66
C ASP A 359 27.81 28.45 9.51
N PHE A 360 26.94 29.26 8.92
CA PHE A 360 25.89 28.83 7.98
C PHE A 360 26.48 28.16 6.72
N GLN A 361 27.45 28.80 6.05
CA GLN A 361 28.09 28.26 4.84
C GLN A 361 28.86 26.97 5.13
N SER A 362 29.55 26.91 6.25
CA SER A 362 30.29 25.71 6.68
C SER A 362 29.30 24.54 6.98
N LYS A 363 28.22 24.81 7.68
CA LYS A 363 27.19 23.80 7.98
C LYS A 363 26.47 23.34 6.72
N LEU A 364 26.16 24.25 5.79
CA LEU A 364 25.53 23.90 4.51
C LEU A 364 26.46 22.97 3.69
N GLY A 365 27.73 23.30 3.55
CA GLY A 365 28.72 22.47 2.84
C GLY A 365 28.81 21.06 3.45
N LYS A 366 28.98 20.96 4.77
CA LYS A 366 29.04 19.69 5.48
C LYS A 366 27.75 18.86 5.28
N LEU A 367 26.58 19.49 5.34
CA LEU A 367 25.31 18.80 5.16
C LEU A 367 25.15 18.23 3.75
N VAL A 368 25.58 18.98 2.72
CA VAL A 368 25.57 18.52 1.33
C VAL A 368 26.52 17.34 1.13
N ASP A 369 27.75 17.43 1.65
CA ASP A 369 28.75 16.37 1.54
C ASP A 369 28.29 15.09 2.23
N ARG A 370 27.74 15.21 3.44
CA ARG A 370 27.22 14.07 4.21
C ARG A 370 26.03 13.40 3.52
N ARG A 371 25.12 14.21 2.97
CA ARG A 371 23.99 13.68 2.20
C ARG A 371 24.48 12.90 0.97
N ASN A 372 25.41 13.46 0.21
CA ASN A 372 25.96 12.80 -0.98
C ASN A 372 26.69 11.51 -0.61
N ALA A 373 27.47 11.50 0.46
CA ALA A 373 28.12 10.29 0.97
C ALA A 373 27.08 9.22 1.39
N LEU A 374 26.00 9.63 2.05
CA LEU A 374 24.92 8.70 2.43
C LEU A 374 24.20 8.14 1.20
N LEU A 375 23.92 8.96 0.19
CA LEU A 375 23.27 8.49 -1.05
C LEU A 375 24.13 7.44 -1.75
N VAL A 376 25.45 7.68 -1.88
CA VAL A 376 26.40 6.71 -2.46
C VAL A 376 26.44 5.40 -1.64
N ALA A 377 26.45 5.50 -0.31
CA ALA A 377 26.44 4.33 0.55
C ALA A 377 25.13 3.52 0.45
N LEU A 378 23.98 4.18 0.34
CA LEU A 378 22.69 3.53 0.15
C LEU A 378 22.60 2.85 -1.21
N GLU A 379 23.03 3.52 -2.29
CA GLU A 379 23.05 2.97 -3.64
C GLU A 379 23.97 1.74 -3.73
N SER A 380 25.16 1.80 -3.13
CA SER A 380 26.10 0.66 -3.11
C SER A 380 25.56 -0.57 -2.37
N ASN A 381 24.58 -0.38 -1.48
CA ASN A 381 23.86 -1.45 -0.78
C ASN A 381 22.51 -1.84 -1.44
N GLY A 382 22.28 -1.40 -2.67
CA GLY A 382 21.05 -1.71 -3.41
C GLY A 382 19.81 -0.97 -2.91
N GLN A 383 19.99 0.09 -2.12
CA GLN A 383 18.91 0.91 -1.53
C GLN A 383 18.86 2.25 -2.29
N ALA A 384 18.14 2.30 -3.41
CA ALA A 384 17.90 3.57 -4.09
C ALA A 384 16.78 4.34 -3.38
N MET A 385 17.14 5.36 -2.58
CA MET A 385 16.17 6.21 -1.89
C MET A 385 16.65 7.67 -1.83
N ASP A 386 15.68 8.59 -1.83
CA ASP A 386 15.96 10.01 -1.64
C ASP A 386 16.24 10.31 -0.16
N VAL A 387 17.29 11.11 0.09
CA VAL A 387 17.62 11.63 1.42
C VAL A 387 17.39 13.14 1.42
N SER A 388 16.45 13.59 2.26
CA SER A 388 16.19 15.02 2.47
C SER A 388 17.28 15.65 3.34
N ALA A 389 17.55 16.94 3.15
CA ALA A 389 18.52 17.70 3.93
C ALA A 389 17.88 18.98 4.49
N PHE A 390 18.02 19.18 5.79
CA PHE A 390 17.48 20.34 6.51
C PHE A 390 18.57 21.08 7.26
N LEU A 391 18.64 22.38 7.03
CA LEU A 391 19.43 23.30 7.83
C LEU A 391 18.50 24.06 8.76
N VAL A 392 18.63 23.87 10.07
CA VAL A 392 17.73 24.45 11.08
C VAL A 392 18.43 25.58 11.81
N CYS A 393 17.80 26.75 11.85
CA CYS A 393 18.39 27.95 12.44
C CYS A 393 17.44 28.59 13.47
N ALA A 394 17.97 28.97 14.62
CA ALA A 394 17.21 29.68 15.66
C ALA A 394 16.97 31.17 15.37
N LEU A 395 17.46 31.67 14.23
CA LEU A 395 17.26 33.08 13.83
C LEU A 395 16.04 33.25 12.94
N PRO A 396 15.39 34.44 12.98
CA PRO A 396 14.33 34.79 12.03
C PRO A 396 14.85 34.81 10.58
N ARG A 397 14.00 34.48 9.61
CA ARG A 397 14.37 34.46 8.18
C ARG A 397 14.94 35.80 7.70
N ALA A 398 14.42 36.94 8.19
CA ALA A 398 14.86 38.28 7.84
C ALA A 398 16.34 38.58 8.24
N GLN A 399 16.92 37.82 9.14
CA GLN A 399 18.33 37.98 9.58
C GLN A 399 19.31 37.08 8.80
N ILE A 400 18.80 36.23 7.91
CA ILE A 400 19.61 35.26 7.17
C ILE A 400 19.77 35.77 5.74
N ALA A 401 21.02 36.20 5.41
CA ALA A 401 21.35 36.80 4.11
C ALA A 401 21.59 35.77 2.98
N MET A 402 21.05 34.55 3.11
CA MET A 402 21.21 33.50 2.09
C MET A 402 20.04 33.53 1.11
N GLU A 403 20.34 33.48 -0.17
CA GLU A 403 19.36 33.43 -1.24
C GLU A 403 18.70 32.04 -1.32
N ASP A 404 17.36 32.02 -1.50
CA ASP A 404 16.58 30.78 -1.66
C ASP A 404 17.04 29.98 -2.88
N ALA A 405 17.53 30.65 -3.93
CA ALA A 405 18.14 30.02 -5.11
C ALA A 405 19.36 29.14 -4.78
N SER A 406 20.24 29.60 -3.89
CA SER A 406 21.41 28.82 -3.44
C SER A 406 20.99 27.58 -2.67
N LEU A 407 20.02 27.70 -1.76
CA LEU A 407 19.47 26.57 -1.02
C LEU A 407 18.79 25.54 -1.94
N ALA A 408 18.01 26.02 -2.89
CA ALA A 408 17.36 25.16 -3.89
C ALA A 408 18.35 24.46 -4.80
N HIS A 409 19.44 25.13 -5.20
CA HIS A 409 20.54 24.53 -5.97
C HIS A 409 21.16 23.34 -5.20
N HIS A 410 21.43 23.52 -3.91
CA HIS A 410 21.98 22.48 -3.05
C HIS A 410 20.95 21.46 -2.55
N GLN A 411 19.67 21.60 -2.88
CA GLN A 411 18.56 20.75 -2.41
C GLN A 411 18.48 20.68 -0.87
N VAL A 412 18.67 21.80 -0.21
CA VAL A 412 18.61 21.94 1.25
C VAL A 412 17.42 22.82 1.63
N THR A 413 16.57 22.31 2.50
CA THR A 413 15.47 23.07 3.08
C THR A 413 15.97 23.82 4.31
N LEU A 414 15.81 25.15 4.31
CA LEU A 414 16.08 25.97 5.48
C LEU A 414 14.82 26.10 6.34
N LEU A 415 14.97 25.80 7.64
CA LEU A 415 13.95 26.02 8.66
C LEU A 415 14.45 27.10 9.64
N CYS A 416 13.72 28.21 9.68
CA CYS A 416 14.05 29.36 10.52
C CYS A 416 13.17 29.41 11.77
N LYS A 417 13.44 30.33 12.68
CA LYS A 417 12.65 30.56 13.90
C LYS A 417 11.14 30.69 13.61
N ASP A 418 10.79 31.34 12.50
CA ASP A 418 9.39 31.51 12.09
C ASP A 418 8.71 30.18 11.76
N ASP A 419 9.45 29.27 11.10
CA ASP A 419 8.96 27.91 10.78
C ASP A 419 8.83 27.06 12.03
N LEU A 420 9.81 27.14 12.92
CA LEU A 420 9.81 26.45 14.21
C LEU A 420 8.64 26.93 15.08
N THR A 421 8.35 28.22 15.10
CA THR A 421 7.18 28.77 15.82
C THR A 421 5.88 28.20 15.27
N ARG A 422 5.69 28.22 13.94
CA ARG A 422 4.50 27.62 13.29
C ARG A 422 4.37 26.11 13.57
N ALA A 423 5.50 25.40 13.68
CA ALA A 423 5.48 23.97 14.00
C ALA A 423 4.87 23.73 15.39
N PHE A 424 5.17 24.56 16.39
CA PHE A 424 4.56 24.45 17.73
C PHE A 424 3.04 24.61 17.73
N ASP A 425 2.50 25.48 16.87
CA ASP A 425 1.04 25.70 16.77
C ASP A 425 0.30 24.47 16.23
N GLN A 426 1.01 23.57 15.56
CA GLN A 426 0.45 22.42 14.87
C GLN A 426 0.62 21.08 15.62
N LEU A 427 1.28 21.06 16.79
CA LEU A 427 1.65 19.82 17.50
C LEU A 427 0.48 19.04 18.07
N ARG A 428 -0.66 19.66 18.30
CA ARG A 428 -1.83 18.97 18.88
C ARG A 428 -2.42 17.93 17.95
N ILE A 429 -2.20 18.06 16.65
CA ILE A 429 -2.73 17.20 15.60
C ILE A 429 -1.61 16.26 15.14
N PRO A 430 -1.84 14.94 15.02
CA PRO A 430 -0.87 14.05 14.43
C PRO A 430 -0.52 14.48 13.00
N LYS A 431 0.76 14.50 12.69
CA LYS A 431 1.27 14.81 11.35
C LYS A 431 1.72 13.53 10.65
N ASP A 432 1.73 13.58 9.33
CA ASP A 432 2.35 12.55 8.49
C ASP A 432 3.75 13.04 8.07
N PRO A 433 4.84 12.48 8.66
CA PRO A 433 6.19 12.87 8.33
C PRO A 433 6.55 12.67 6.84
N ASP A 434 6.00 11.62 6.21
CA ASP A 434 6.22 11.36 4.79
C ASP A 434 5.59 12.43 3.90
N ALA A 435 4.42 12.94 4.28
CA ALA A 435 3.80 14.08 3.60
C ALA A 435 4.64 15.35 3.79
N MET A 436 5.13 15.62 5.01
CA MET A 436 5.97 16.79 5.28
C MET A 436 7.25 16.80 4.45
N LEU A 437 7.92 15.64 4.28
CA LEU A 437 9.10 15.55 3.40
C LEU A 437 8.75 15.76 1.92
N ARG A 438 7.61 15.23 1.46
CA ARG A 438 7.15 15.47 0.08
C ARG A 438 6.86 16.95 -0.18
N ASP A 439 6.20 17.62 0.77
CA ASP A 439 5.86 19.04 0.66
C ASP A 439 7.13 19.92 0.64
N ALA A 440 8.13 19.61 1.47
CA ALA A 440 9.42 20.28 1.46
C ALA A 440 10.16 20.11 0.12
N ALA A 441 10.20 18.90 -0.42
CA ALA A 441 10.80 18.61 -1.72
C ALA A 441 10.08 19.34 -2.86
N ALA A 442 8.74 19.39 -2.83
CA ALA A 442 7.94 20.13 -3.82
C ALA A 442 8.18 21.65 -3.76
N ALA A 443 8.32 22.21 -2.56
CA ALA A 443 8.67 23.62 -2.37
C ALA A 443 10.04 23.96 -2.97
N LEU A 444 11.06 23.11 -2.73
CA LEU A 444 12.39 23.28 -3.33
C LEU A 444 12.37 23.18 -4.86
N ALA A 445 11.61 22.24 -5.41
CA ALA A 445 11.46 22.10 -6.86
C ALA A 445 10.80 23.35 -7.49
N SER A 446 9.79 23.90 -6.84
CA SER A 446 9.11 25.14 -7.28
C SER A 446 10.05 26.34 -7.26
N GLN A 447 10.90 26.46 -6.25
CA GLN A 447 11.91 27.53 -6.16
C GLN A 447 12.97 27.45 -7.28
N ARG A 448 13.38 26.23 -7.68
CA ARG A 448 14.29 26.01 -8.82
C ARG A 448 13.70 26.50 -10.13
N HIS A 449 12.43 26.19 -10.40
CA HIS A 449 11.76 26.62 -11.64
C HIS A 449 11.49 28.14 -11.69
N ALA A 450 11.46 28.83 -10.56
CA ALA A 450 11.27 30.27 -10.52
C ALA A 450 12.55 31.06 -10.81
N VAL A 451 13.74 30.43 -10.75
CA VAL A 451 15.06 31.05 -10.90
C VAL A 451 15.73 30.70 -12.24
N GLY A 452 15.26 29.66 -12.94
CA GLY A 452 15.71 29.27 -14.29
C GLY A 452 14.74 29.77 -15.36
#